data_7a95a4e37399579c5d255651f9864eb0
#
_entry.id   7a95a4e37399579c5d255651f9864eb0
#
_cell.length_a   1.000
_cell.length_b   1.000
_cell.length_c   1.000
_cell.angle_alpha   90.00
_cell.angle_beta   90.00
_cell.angle_gamma   90.00
#
_symmetry.space_group_name_H-M   'P 1'
#
loop_
_entity.id
_entity.type
_entity.pdbx_description
1 polymer ?
#
loop_
_entity_poly.entity_id
_entity_poly.type
_entity_poly.pdbx_seq_one_letter_code
_entity_poly.pdbx_strand_id
1 'polypeptide(L)'
;RRLVEACLAAGAQPAAPGEYTRRAFLNGKLGLTQAEAVMDLISADGRQGAALANAALGGALAKKINAQKAQLTALQAHLAAWVDFPEEDVPELDPAHLRTVLGAVREELDDLIRSYDAGAVLREGVDCAIVGRPNAGKSTLLNLLAGFDRAIVTPVAGTTRDVVEQAVQLGDIRLNLFDTAGLRETEDAIEAEGIRRSWKKLEEAGLVLAV
;
A
#
# COMPACT_ATOMS: atom_id res chain seq x y z
N ARG A 1 27.59 1.24 -21.08
CA ARG A 1 27.36 2.33 -22.05
C ARG A 1 27.46 1.82 -23.49
N ARG A 2 28.59 1.26 -23.94
CA ARG A 2 28.79 0.72 -25.29
C ARG A 2 27.73 -0.33 -25.70
N LEU A 3 27.27 -1.20 -24.78
CA LEU A 3 26.26 -2.21 -25.06
C LEU A 3 24.90 -1.55 -25.38
N VAL A 4 24.49 -0.54 -24.60
CA VAL A 4 23.26 0.21 -24.85
C VAL A 4 23.30 0.93 -26.18
N GLU A 5 24.44 1.58 -26.50
CA GLU A 5 24.67 2.26 -27.79
C GLU A 5 24.57 1.27 -28.98
N ALA A 6 25.13 0.06 -28.84
CA ALA A 6 25.01 -0.98 -29.84
C ALA A 6 23.58 -1.49 -30.03
N CYS A 7 22.82 -1.66 -28.94
CA CYS A 7 21.40 -2.02 -29.02
C CYS A 7 20.58 -0.93 -29.73
N LEU A 8 20.79 0.33 -29.39
CA LEU A 8 20.12 1.47 -30.06
C LEU A 8 20.47 1.54 -31.54
N ALA A 9 21.73 1.35 -31.91
CA ALA A 9 22.16 1.29 -33.30
C ALA A 9 21.56 0.10 -34.08
N ALA A 10 21.22 -0.98 -33.37
CA ALA A 10 20.50 -2.15 -33.92
C ALA A 10 18.98 -2.00 -33.95
N GLY A 11 18.45 -0.81 -33.64
CA GLY A 11 17.01 -0.48 -33.73
C GLY A 11 16.23 -0.69 -32.43
N ALA A 12 16.88 -0.98 -31.30
CA ALA A 12 16.21 -0.97 -30.01
C ALA A 12 15.79 0.45 -29.62
N GLN A 13 14.69 0.57 -28.87
CA GLN A 13 14.22 1.84 -28.35
C GLN A 13 14.37 1.88 -26.82
N PRO A 14 14.66 3.06 -26.22
CA PRO A 14 14.65 3.20 -24.78
C PRO A 14 13.27 2.89 -24.21
N ALA A 15 13.21 2.07 -23.16
CA ALA A 15 11.97 1.79 -22.48
C ALA A 15 11.58 2.96 -21.55
N ALA A 16 10.29 3.27 -21.49
CA ALA A 16 9.75 4.20 -20.51
C ALA A 16 9.80 3.60 -19.09
N PRO A 17 9.76 4.43 -18.03
CA PRO A 17 9.65 3.94 -16.65
C PRO A 17 8.47 2.96 -16.49
N GLY A 18 8.73 1.80 -15.89
CA GLY A 18 7.73 0.75 -15.68
C GLY A 18 7.31 -0.05 -16.92
N GLU A 19 7.84 0.24 -18.11
CA GLU A 19 7.44 -0.40 -19.36
C GLU A 19 7.64 -1.93 -19.34
N TYR A 20 8.74 -2.43 -18.79
CA TYR A 20 8.99 -3.86 -18.67
C TYR A 20 7.96 -4.56 -17.80
N THR A 21 7.63 -3.98 -16.65
CA THR A 21 6.61 -4.49 -15.73
C THR A 21 5.23 -4.49 -16.39
N ARG A 22 4.87 -3.39 -17.06
CA ARG A 22 3.63 -3.29 -17.83
C ARG A 22 3.54 -4.36 -18.92
N ARG A 23 4.59 -4.57 -19.69
CA ARG A 23 4.63 -5.60 -20.74
C ARG A 23 4.55 -7.01 -20.16
N ALA A 24 5.21 -7.28 -19.03
CA ALA A 24 5.12 -8.56 -18.35
C ALA A 24 3.68 -8.82 -17.86
N PHE A 25 3.00 -7.82 -17.32
CA PHE A 25 1.59 -7.92 -16.94
C PHE A 25 0.68 -8.17 -18.15
N LEU A 26 0.79 -7.38 -19.21
CA LEU A 26 -0.02 -7.54 -20.42
C LEU A 26 0.19 -8.91 -21.11
N ASN A 27 1.38 -9.47 -20.99
CA ASN A 27 1.72 -10.80 -21.52
C ASN A 27 1.41 -11.94 -20.52
N GLY A 28 0.72 -11.67 -19.42
CA GLY A 28 0.34 -12.66 -18.41
C GLY A 28 1.49 -13.30 -17.63
N LYS A 29 2.69 -12.70 -17.66
CA LYS A 29 3.87 -13.17 -16.91
C LYS A 29 3.86 -12.73 -15.44
N LEU A 30 3.18 -11.63 -15.15
CA LEU A 30 2.95 -11.10 -13.79
C LEU A 30 1.46 -10.84 -13.60
N GLY A 31 0.95 -11.11 -12.40
CA GLY A 31 -0.36 -10.63 -11.97
C GLY A 31 -0.31 -9.14 -11.59
N LEU A 32 -1.48 -8.50 -11.47
CA LEU A 32 -1.57 -7.08 -11.12
C LEU A 32 -0.87 -6.77 -9.78
N THR A 33 -1.17 -7.55 -8.74
CA THR A 33 -0.56 -7.41 -7.41
C THR A 33 0.96 -7.58 -7.42
N GLN A 34 1.50 -8.42 -8.31
CA GLN A 34 2.95 -8.59 -8.49
C GLN A 34 3.56 -7.39 -9.22
N ALA A 35 2.84 -6.83 -10.20
CA ALA A 35 3.29 -5.63 -10.91
C ALA A 35 3.34 -4.41 -9.98
N GLU A 36 2.36 -4.25 -9.08
CA GLU A 36 2.36 -3.24 -8.02
C GLU A 36 3.49 -3.45 -7.03
N ALA A 37 3.74 -4.70 -6.61
CA ALA A 37 4.80 -5.04 -5.68
C ALA A 37 6.22 -4.69 -6.19
N VAL A 38 6.42 -4.56 -7.50
CA VAL A 38 7.70 -4.05 -8.06
C VAL A 38 7.94 -2.61 -7.61
N MET A 39 6.90 -1.76 -7.63
CA MET A 39 7.02 -0.38 -7.17
C MET A 39 7.20 -0.31 -5.66
N ASP A 40 6.44 -1.12 -4.91
CA ASP A 40 6.58 -1.21 -3.45
C ASP A 40 8.02 -1.63 -3.07
N LEU A 41 8.63 -2.56 -3.81
CA LEU A 41 10.01 -2.99 -3.57
C LEU A 41 11.04 -1.89 -3.87
N ILE A 42 10.81 -1.09 -4.91
CA ILE A 42 11.69 0.03 -5.28
C ILE A 42 11.60 1.16 -4.24
N SER A 43 10.40 1.39 -3.70
CA SER A 43 10.13 2.46 -2.71
C SER A 43 10.24 2.03 -1.26
N ALA A 44 10.59 0.75 -0.99
CA ALA A 44 10.70 0.25 0.38
C ALA A 44 11.87 0.89 1.14
N ASP A 45 11.56 1.60 2.21
CA ASP A 45 12.54 2.32 3.03
C ASP A 45 13.13 1.49 4.19
N GLY A 46 12.72 0.22 4.35
CA GLY A 46 13.19 -0.63 5.45
C GLY A 46 13.18 -2.12 5.11
N ARG A 47 13.82 -2.92 5.99
CA ARG A 47 13.91 -4.38 5.79
C ARG A 47 12.54 -5.06 5.74
N GLN A 48 11.61 -4.64 6.60
CA GLN A 48 10.28 -5.23 6.69
C GLN A 48 9.43 -4.84 5.48
N GLY A 49 9.46 -3.57 5.04
CA GLY A 49 8.81 -3.12 3.82
C GLY A 49 9.31 -3.88 2.58
N ALA A 50 10.63 -4.03 2.45
CA ALA A 50 11.24 -4.81 1.37
C ALA A 50 10.86 -6.29 1.43
N ALA A 51 10.78 -6.90 2.62
CA ALA A 51 10.35 -8.29 2.79
C ALA A 51 8.89 -8.49 2.39
N LEU A 52 7.99 -7.56 2.76
CA LEU A 52 6.58 -7.58 2.36
C LEU A 52 6.43 -7.43 0.85
N ALA A 53 7.10 -6.44 0.24
CA ALA A 53 7.08 -6.24 -1.19
C ALA A 53 7.61 -7.47 -1.95
N ASN A 54 8.67 -8.11 -1.45
CA ASN A 54 9.20 -9.33 -2.02
C ASN A 54 8.23 -10.51 -1.89
N ALA A 55 7.53 -10.64 -0.77
CA ALA A 55 6.48 -11.65 -0.59
C ALA A 55 5.30 -11.43 -1.55
N ALA A 56 4.89 -10.17 -1.74
CA ALA A 56 3.85 -9.78 -2.70
C ALA A 56 4.29 -10.08 -4.15
N LEU A 57 5.54 -9.76 -4.51
CA LEU A 57 6.14 -10.10 -5.80
C LEU A 57 6.19 -11.62 -6.02
N GLY A 58 6.43 -12.40 -4.96
CA GLY A 58 6.32 -13.86 -4.95
C GLY A 58 4.89 -14.41 -5.10
N GLY A 59 3.88 -13.53 -5.19
CA GLY A 59 2.48 -13.87 -5.40
C GLY A 59 1.77 -14.41 -4.15
N ALA A 60 2.21 -14.05 -2.95
CA ALA A 60 1.62 -14.55 -1.70
C ALA A 60 0.12 -14.27 -1.60
N LEU A 61 -0.31 -13.02 -1.91
CA LEU A 61 -1.72 -12.64 -1.94
C LEU A 61 -2.48 -13.39 -3.05
N ALA A 62 -1.91 -13.44 -4.26
CA ALA A 62 -2.53 -14.12 -5.39
C ALA A 62 -2.78 -15.61 -5.11
N LYS A 63 -1.86 -16.30 -4.43
CA LYS A 63 -2.03 -17.70 -4.02
C LYS A 63 -3.21 -17.87 -3.07
N LYS A 64 -3.34 -17.01 -2.05
CA LYS A 64 -4.47 -17.04 -1.10
C LYS A 64 -5.81 -16.79 -1.82
N ILE A 65 -5.90 -15.74 -2.61
CA ILE A 65 -7.13 -15.41 -3.36
C ILE A 65 -7.50 -16.53 -4.34
N ASN A 66 -6.54 -17.09 -5.07
CA ASN A 66 -6.80 -18.18 -6.01
C ASN A 66 -7.27 -19.46 -5.30
N ALA A 67 -6.81 -19.75 -4.08
CA ALA A 67 -7.31 -20.85 -3.27
C ALA A 67 -8.80 -20.67 -2.93
N GLN A 68 -9.20 -19.49 -2.50
CA GLN A 68 -10.61 -19.17 -2.21
C GLN A 68 -11.46 -19.21 -3.49
N LYS A 69 -10.95 -18.64 -4.58
CA LYS A 69 -11.61 -18.70 -5.90
C LYS A 69 -11.86 -20.14 -6.35
N ALA A 70 -10.88 -21.05 -6.18
CA ALA A 70 -11.02 -22.45 -6.55
C ALA A 70 -12.15 -23.14 -5.76
N GLN A 71 -12.26 -22.88 -4.44
CA GLN A 71 -13.35 -23.42 -3.62
C GLN A 71 -14.72 -22.93 -4.10
N LEU A 72 -14.87 -21.62 -4.35
CA LEU A 72 -16.11 -21.05 -4.85
C LEU A 72 -16.47 -21.57 -6.24
N THR A 73 -15.47 -21.72 -7.12
CA THR A 73 -15.68 -22.28 -8.47
C THR A 73 -16.13 -23.74 -8.40
N ALA A 74 -15.57 -24.54 -7.49
CA ALA A 74 -16.00 -25.93 -7.30
C ALA A 74 -17.46 -26.01 -6.80
N LEU A 75 -17.85 -25.16 -5.84
CA LEU A 75 -19.24 -25.07 -5.38
C LEU A 75 -20.19 -24.65 -6.51
N GLN A 76 -19.79 -23.63 -7.29
CA GLN A 76 -20.57 -23.14 -8.42
C GLN A 76 -20.76 -24.24 -9.50
N ALA A 77 -19.69 -24.97 -9.82
CA ALA A 77 -19.76 -26.06 -10.78
C ALA A 77 -20.69 -27.18 -10.30
N HIS A 78 -20.62 -27.56 -9.01
CA HIS A 78 -21.51 -28.57 -8.43
C HIS A 78 -22.98 -28.11 -8.47
N LEU A 79 -23.23 -26.83 -8.06
CA LEU A 79 -24.59 -26.27 -8.09
C LEU A 79 -25.13 -26.20 -9.52
N ALA A 80 -24.32 -25.81 -10.50
CA ALA A 80 -24.74 -25.78 -11.90
C ALA A 80 -25.06 -27.18 -12.42
N ALA A 81 -24.23 -28.18 -12.14
CA ALA A 81 -24.48 -29.54 -12.52
C ALA A 81 -25.80 -30.10 -11.92
N TRP A 82 -26.06 -29.80 -10.63
CA TRP A 82 -27.29 -30.23 -9.97
C TRP A 82 -28.55 -29.57 -10.56
N VAL A 83 -28.46 -28.33 -10.99
CA VAL A 83 -29.59 -27.57 -11.60
C VAL A 83 -29.81 -28.02 -13.07
N ASP A 84 -28.72 -28.18 -13.84
CA ASP A 84 -28.80 -28.42 -15.29
C ASP A 84 -29.10 -29.87 -15.62
N PHE A 85 -28.77 -30.82 -14.72
CA PHE A 85 -28.93 -32.26 -14.94
C PHE A 85 -29.76 -32.94 -13.83
N PRO A 86 -31.05 -32.55 -13.66
CA PRO A 86 -31.90 -33.05 -12.55
C PRO A 86 -32.24 -34.53 -12.66
N GLU A 87 -32.04 -35.11 -13.83
CA GLU A 87 -32.31 -36.57 -14.09
C GLU A 87 -31.05 -37.42 -13.93
N GLU A 88 -29.88 -36.83 -13.71
CA GLU A 88 -28.63 -37.53 -13.46
C GLU A 88 -28.39 -37.66 -11.93
N ASP A 89 -27.63 -38.71 -11.55
CA ASP A 89 -27.27 -38.97 -10.14
C ASP A 89 -26.23 -37.92 -9.60
N VAL A 90 -26.50 -36.62 -9.79
CA VAL A 90 -25.71 -35.55 -9.20
C VAL A 90 -26.12 -35.39 -7.74
N PRO A 91 -25.22 -35.58 -6.77
CA PRO A 91 -25.55 -35.45 -5.37
C PRO A 91 -26.10 -34.06 -5.06
N GLU A 92 -27.19 -34.02 -4.29
CA GLU A 92 -27.74 -32.74 -3.77
C GLU A 92 -26.69 -31.99 -2.93
N LEU A 93 -26.61 -30.67 -3.12
CA LEU A 93 -25.70 -29.86 -2.36
C LEU A 93 -26.23 -29.68 -0.92
N ASP A 94 -25.59 -30.32 0.06
CA ASP A 94 -25.96 -30.16 1.46
C ASP A 94 -25.81 -28.69 1.90
N PRO A 95 -26.92 -28.03 2.35
CA PRO A 95 -26.89 -26.65 2.82
C PRO A 95 -25.93 -26.44 3.99
N ALA A 96 -25.67 -27.44 4.83
CA ALA A 96 -24.71 -27.35 5.92
C ALA A 96 -23.28 -27.31 5.40
N HIS A 97 -22.96 -28.16 4.43
CA HIS A 97 -21.65 -28.14 3.76
C HIS A 97 -21.41 -26.80 3.04
N LEU A 98 -22.42 -26.29 2.32
CA LEU A 98 -22.35 -25.00 1.63
C LEU A 98 -22.04 -23.86 2.62
N ARG A 99 -22.76 -23.78 3.75
CA ARG A 99 -22.50 -22.77 4.78
C ARG A 99 -21.10 -22.89 5.38
N THR A 100 -20.63 -24.10 5.59
CA THR A 100 -19.29 -24.34 6.14
C THR A 100 -18.20 -23.81 5.19
N VAL A 101 -18.28 -24.14 3.91
CA VAL A 101 -17.28 -23.68 2.92
C VAL A 101 -17.34 -22.17 2.73
N LEU A 102 -18.55 -21.60 2.60
CA LEU A 102 -18.72 -20.15 2.47
C LEU A 102 -18.23 -19.41 3.74
N GLY A 103 -18.49 -19.99 4.92
CA GLY A 103 -17.98 -19.47 6.20
C GLY A 103 -16.46 -19.42 6.24
N ALA A 104 -15.80 -20.51 5.87
CA ALA A 104 -14.34 -20.60 5.83
C ALA A 104 -13.72 -19.60 4.83
N VAL A 105 -14.30 -19.48 3.63
CA VAL A 105 -13.87 -18.49 2.64
C VAL A 105 -14.01 -17.07 3.17
N ARG A 106 -15.13 -16.76 3.83
CA ARG A 106 -15.36 -15.46 4.43
C ARG A 106 -14.33 -15.15 5.53
N GLU A 107 -14.09 -16.08 6.45
CA GLU A 107 -13.09 -15.89 7.53
C GLU A 107 -11.70 -15.59 6.97
N GLU A 108 -11.25 -16.34 5.96
CA GLU A 108 -9.93 -16.11 5.34
C GLU A 108 -9.86 -14.72 4.65
N LEU A 109 -10.95 -14.27 4.01
CA LEU A 109 -11.02 -12.94 3.42
C LEU A 109 -11.04 -11.83 4.48
N ASP A 110 -11.78 -12.03 5.58
CA ASP A 110 -11.81 -11.11 6.72
C ASP A 110 -10.43 -11.00 7.40
N ASP A 111 -9.67 -12.11 7.49
CA ASP A 111 -8.28 -12.10 7.97
C ASP A 111 -7.35 -11.32 7.05
N LEU A 112 -7.50 -11.47 5.74
CA LEU A 112 -6.74 -10.68 4.76
C LEU A 112 -7.04 -9.19 4.89
N ILE A 113 -8.30 -8.82 5.07
CA ILE A 113 -8.71 -7.42 5.26
C ILE A 113 -8.10 -6.87 6.57
N ARG A 114 -8.19 -7.62 7.68
CA ARG A 114 -7.59 -7.20 8.96
C ARG A 114 -6.08 -7.01 8.91
N SER A 115 -5.40 -7.78 8.06
CA SER A 115 -3.95 -7.65 7.89
C SER A 115 -3.52 -6.45 7.06
N TYR A 116 -4.48 -5.79 6.39
CA TYR A 116 -4.20 -4.66 5.48
C TYR A 116 -3.61 -3.46 6.22
N ASP A 117 -4.20 -3.07 7.35
CA ASP A 117 -3.77 -1.87 8.10
C ASP A 117 -2.32 -2.00 8.60
N ALA A 118 -1.94 -3.19 9.11
CA ALA A 118 -0.57 -3.44 9.52
C ALA A 118 0.41 -3.41 8.34
N GLY A 119 0.01 -3.91 7.18
CA GLY A 119 0.79 -3.84 5.94
C GLY A 119 0.91 -2.42 5.41
N ALA A 120 -0.14 -1.62 5.50
CA ALA A 120 -0.14 -0.21 5.09
C ALA A 120 0.85 0.62 5.92
N VAL A 121 0.90 0.43 7.24
CA VAL A 121 1.88 1.09 8.13
C VAL A 121 3.32 0.79 7.70
N LEU A 122 3.62 -0.45 7.32
CA LEU A 122 4.98 -0.85 6.90
C LEU A 122 5.33 -0.37 5.49
N ARG A 123 4.33 -0.13 4.63
CA ARG A 123 4.52 0.33 3.24
C ARG A 123 4.53 1.86 3.13
N GLU A 124 3.58 2.51 3.76
CA GLU A 124 3.31 3.96 3.62
C GLU A 124 3.91 4.76 4.77
N GLY A 125 4.18 4.08 5.89
CA GLY A 125 4.58 4.71 7.13
C GLY A 125 3.38 5.17 7.96
N VAL A 126 3.67 5.92 9.02
CA VAL A 126 2.68 6.51 9.91
C VAL A 126 2.72 8.03 9.77
N ASP A 127 1.61 8.61 9.43
CA ASP A 127 1.44 10.05 9.42
C ASP A 127 1.45 10.59 10.85
N CYS A 128 2.42 11.45 11.17
CA CYS A 128 2.70 11.94 12.51
C CYS A 128 2.60 13.46 12.58
N ALA A 129 1.62 13.95 13.31
CA ALA A 129 1.44 15.37 13.57
C ALA A 129 2.21 15.81 14.82
N ILE A 130 2.97 16.92 14.75
CA ILE A 130 3.60 17.54 15.91
C ILE A 130 2.78 18.77 16.29
N VAL A 131 2.16 18.72 17.47
CA VAL A 131 1.30 19.79 17.99
C VAL A 131 1.88 20.40 19.27
N GLY A 132 1.62 21.67 19.52
CA GLY A 132 2.07 22.33 20.76
C GLY A 132 2.06 23.86 20.64
N ARG A 133 2.26 24.55 21.79
CA ARG A 133 2.27 26.01 21.86
C ARG A 133 3.41 26.58 20.99
N PRO A 134 3.31 27.86 20.57
CA PRO A 134 4.43 28.55 19.96
C PRO A 134 5.66 28.51 20.87
N ASN A 135 6.84 28.25 20.29
CA ASN A 135 8.11 28.14 20.99
C ASN A 135 8.21 26.97 22.01
N ALA A 136 7.34 26.00 21.97
CA ALA A 136 7.40 24.79 22.83
C ALA A 136 8.53 23.82 22.45
N GLY A 137 9.25 24.07 21.37
CA GLY A 137 10.35 23.18 20.93
C GLY A 137 9.98 22.22 19.82
N LYS A 138 8.84 22.39 19.14
CA LYS A 138 8.40 21.53 18.02
C LYS A 138 9.46 21.34 16.93
N SER A 139 10.01 22.45 16.44
CA SER A 139 11.08 22.43 15.43
C SER A 139 12.37 21.78 15.94
N THR A 140 12.65 21.90 17.23
CA THR A 140 13.79 21.23 17.86
C THR A 140 13.56 19.72 17.89
N LEU A 141 12.36 19.27 18.26
CA LEU A 141 11.98 17.86 18.24
C LEU A 141 12.03 17.31 16.82
N LEU A 142 11.47 18.03 15.84
CA LEU A 142 11.49 17.67 14.44
C LEU A 142 12.93 17.50 13.92
N ASN A 143 13.81 18.46 14.20
CA ASN A 143 15.22 18.39 13.82
C ASN A 143 15.96 17.26 14.55
N LEU A 144 15.61 16.96 15.78
CA LEU A 144 16.20 15.87 16.54
C LEU A 144 15.79 14.52 15.96
N LEU A 145 14.52 14.33 15.65
CA LEU A 145 14.02 13.14 14.98
C LEU A 145 14.64 12.96 13.59
N ALA A 146 14.79 14.05 12.83
CA ALA A 146 15.44 14.06 11.53
C ALA A 146 16.94 13.73 11.58
N GLY A 147 17.59 13.99 12.70
CA GLY A 147 19.02 13.72 12.92
C GLY A 147 19.33 12.29 13.38
N PHE A 148 18.33 11.49 13.76
CA PHE A 148 18.56 10.18 14.40
C PHE A 148 18.91 9.04 13.45
N ASP A 149 18.55 9.08 12.19
CA ASP A 149 19.14 8.21 11.13
C ASP A 149 18.66 8.66 9.76
N ARG A 150 19.61 8.99 8.92
CA ARG A 150 19.46 9.22 7.48
C ARG A 150 18.04 9.59 7.04
N ALA A 151 17.63 10.83 7.23
CA ALA A 151 16.54 11.40 6.47
C ALA A 151 16.86 11.19 4.98
N ILE A 152 16.33 10.15 4.40
CA ILE A 152 16.28 10.02 2.96
C ILE A 152 15.22 11.02 2.52
N VAL A 153 15.63 12.28 2.37
CA VAL A 153 14.85 13.29 1.65
C VAL A 153 14.91 12.87 0.20
N THR A 154 14.05 11.96 -0.20
CA THR A 154 13.73 11.79 -1.60
C THR A 154 12.64 12.78 -1.92
N PRO A 155 12.91 13.83 -2.71
CA PRO A 155 11.85 14.53 -3.39
C PRO A 155 11.30 13.55 -4.42
N VAL A 156 10.33 12.74 -4.07
CA VAL A 156 9.55 11.98 -5.03
C VAL A 156 8.67 12.99 -5.75
N ALA A 157 9.21 13.58 -6.80
CA ALA A 157 8.44 14.34 -7.77
C ALA A 157 7.44 13.38 -8.42
N GLY A 158 6.18 13.45 -8.03
CA GLY A 158 5.12 12.66 -8.67
C GLY A 158 3.88 12.37 -7.83
N THR A 159 3.90 12.49 -6.52
CA THR A 159 2.69 12.40 -5.70
C THR A 159 2.22 13.79 -5.32
N THR A 160 1.53 14.43 -6.24
CA THR A 160 0.76 15.64 -5.98
C THR A 160 -0.36 15.31 -5.03
N ARG A 161 -0.15 15.39 -3.72
CA ARG A 161 -1.27 15.66 -2.81
C ARG A 161 -0.91 16.03 -1.36
N ASP A 162 0.25 15.64 -0.83
CA ASP A 162 0.47 15.89 0.60
C ASP A 162 1.81 16.52 0.88
N VAL A 163 1.79 17.62 1.63
CA VAL A 163 2.98 18.29 2.14
C VAL A 163 3.49 17.43 3.30
N VAL A 164 4.24 16.37 2.99
CA VAL A 164 5.09 15.72 3.97
C VAL A 164 6.30 16.64 4.12
N GLU A 165 6.42 17.30 5.26
CA GLU A 165 7.56 18.20 5.52
C GLU A 165 8.84 17.41 5.69
N GLN A 166 8.76 16.23 6.31
CA GLN A 166 9.91 15.37 6.53
C GLN A 166 9.51 13.91 6.79
N ALA A 167 10.19 12.96 6.15
CA ALA A 167 10.07 11.55 6.47
C ALA A 167 11.27 11.11 7.30
N VAL A 168 11.03 10.41 8.41
CA VAL A 168 12.04 9.91 9.33
C VAL A 168 11.88 8.42 9.51
N GLN A 169 12.97 7.67 9.42
CA GLN A 169 12.97 6.24 9.70
C GLN A 169 13.23 5.99 11.19
N LEU A 170 12.27 5.42 11.88
CA LEU A 170 12.39 5.02 13.28
C LEU A 170 12.39 3.48 13.38
N GLY A 171 13.57 2.88 13.39
CA GLY A 171 13.70 1.43 13.25
C GLY A 171 13.22 0.96 11.87
N ASP A 172 12.22 0.09 11.84
CA ASP A 172 11.63 -0.42 10.59
C ASP A 172 10.35 0.35 10.16
N ILE A 173 9.97 1.40 10.89
CA ILE A 173 8.76 2.18 10.61
C ILE A 173 9.15 3.57 10.09
N ARG A 174 8.55 3.96 8.99
CA ARG A 174 8.63 5.32 8.47
C ARG A 174 7.60 6.22 9.18
N LEU A 175 8.04 7.35 9.70
CA LEU A 175 7.17 8.42 10.19
C LEU A 175 7.16 9.57 9.16
N ASN A 176 5.99 9.89 8.66
CA ASN A 176 5.77 11.05 7.81
C ASN A 176 5.42 12.22 8.72
N LEU A 177 6.42 13.04 9.08
CA LEU A 177 6.25 14.16 10.00
C LEU A 177 5.66 15.36 9.26
N PHE A 178 4.67 16.00 9.87
CA PHE A 178 4.17 17.29 9.45
C PHE A 178 4.03 18.25 10.64
N ASP A 179 4.50 19.49 10.44
CA ASP A 179 4.41 20.52 11.46
C ASP A 179 3.03 21.21 11.38
N THR A 180 2.38 21.31 12.52
CA THR A 180 1.13 22.03 12.68
C THR A 180 1.34 23.48 13.13
N ALA A 181 2.54 24.06 12.90
CA ALA A 181 2.87 25.43 13.33
C ALA A 181 1.94 26.50 12.76
N GLY A 182 1.22 26.18 11.66
CA GLY A 182 0.25 27.07 11.02
C GLY A 182 -1.16 27.06 11.60
N LEU A 183 -1.43 26.32 12.69
CA LEU A 183 -2.75 26.27 13.33
C LEU A 183 -3.05 27.53 14.16
N ARG A 184 -2.92 28.72 13.58
CA ARG A 184 -3.35 29.98 14.21
C ARG A 184 -4.63 30.44 13.55
N GLU A 185 -5.58 30.86 14.36
CA GLU A 185 -6.75 31.58 13.85
C GLU A 185 -6.28 32.86 13.13
N THR A 186 -6.67 33.03 11.89
CA THR A 186 -6.37 34.19 11.06
C THR A 186 -7.61 34.65 10.33
N GLU A 187 -7.71 35.95 10.13
CA GLU A 187 -8.81 36.57 9.34
C GLU A 187 -8.53 36.55 7.84
N ASP A 188 -7.35 36.08 7.40
CA ASP A 188 -7.00 36.00 5.99
C ASP A 188 -7.53 34.71 5.37
N ALA A 189 -8.26 34.83 4.26
CA ALA A 189 -8.93 33.71 3.59
C ALA A 189 -7.95 32.64 3.05
N ILE A 190 -6.72 33.03 2.69
CA ILE A 190 -5.69 32.12 2.18
C ILE A 190 -5.10 31.32 3.35
N GLU A 191 -4.84 31.97 4.49
CA GLU A 191 -4.37 31.28 5.70
C GLU A 191 -5.46 30.39 6.30
N ALA A 192 -6.74 30.78 6.26
CA ALA A 192 -7.86 29.96 6.73
C ALA A 192 -7.98 28.62 5.99
N GLU A 193 -7.70 28.59 4.69
CA GLU A 193 -7.66 27.33 3.91
C GLU A 193 -6.46 26.47 4.33
N GLY A 194 -5.31 27.07 4.61
CA GLY A 194 -4.13 26.38 5.16
C GLY A 194 -4.42 25.73 6.51
N ILE A 195 -5.07 26.47 7.41
CA ILE A 195 -5.48 26.00 8.74
C ILE A 195 -6.47 24.83 8.61
N ARG A 196 -7.46 24.93 7.73
CA ARG A 196 -8.44 23.85 7.49
C ARG A 196 -7.77 22.58 7.00
N ARG A 197 -6.78 22.68 6.11
CA ARG A 197 -5.98 21.53 5.65
C ARG A 197 -5.15 20.91 6.77
N SER A 198 -4.57 21.74 7.64
CA SER A 198 -3.80 21.26 8.78
C SER A 198 -4.68 20.56 9.82
N TRP A 199 -5.90 21.03 10.06
CA TRP A 199 -6.88 20.33 10.92
C TRP A 199 -7.29 19.00 10.34
N LYS A 200 -7.59 18.94 9.04
CA LYS A 200 -7.93 17.69 8.37
C LYS A 200 -6.80 16.68 8.48
N LYS A 201 -5.56 17.10 8.27
CA LYS A 201 -4.38 16.23 8.43
C LYS A 201 -4.20 15.75 9.87
N LEU A 202 -4.51 16.59 10.85
CA LEU A 202 -4.47 16.19 12.26
C LEU A 202 -5.52 15.12 12.58
N GLU A 203 -6.70 15.22 12.00
CA GLU A 203 -7.76 14.21 12.14
C GLU A 203 -7.39 12.88 11.47
N GLU A 204 -6.66 12.93 10.36
CA GLU A 204 -6.20 11.78 9.60
C GLU A 204 -4.89 11.19 10.13
N ALA A 205 -4.19 11.89 11.05
CA ALA A 205 -2.91 11.45 11.59
C ALA A 205 -3.02 10.15 12.40
N GLY A 206 -2.18 9.17 12.07
CA GLY A 206 -2.06 7.93 12.83
C GLY A 206 -1.36 8.10 14.19
N LEU A 207 -0.57 9.18 14.35
CA LEU A 207 0.15 9.53 15.57
C LEU A 207 0.15 11.03 15.79
N VAL A 208 -0.06 11.46 17.04
CA VAL A 208 0.04 12.87 17.42
C VAL A 208 1.05 13.02 18.54
N LEU A 209 2.09 13.83 18.33
CA LEU A 209 3.09 14.18 19.33
C LEU A 209 2.78 15.57 19.89
N ALA A 210 2.39 15.64 21.16
CA ALA A 210 2.16 16.89 21.87
C ALA A 210 3.44 17.35 22.59
N VAL A 211 3.87 18.60 22.34
CA VAL A 211 5.10 19.21 22.85
C VAL A 211 4.77 20.42 23.71
#